data_63e5c11f44871ecd954da558b6d60f14
#
_entry.id   63e5c11f44871ecd954da558b6d60f14
#
_cell.length_a   1.000
_cell.length_b   1.000
_cell.length_c   1.000
_cell.angle_alpha   90.00
_cell.angle_beta   90.00
_cell.angle_gamma   90.00
#
_symmetry.space_group_name_H-M   'P 1'
#
loop_
_entity.id
_entity.type
_entity.pdbx_description
1 polymer ?
#
loop_
_entity_poly.entity_id
_entity_poly.type
_entity_poly.pdbx_seq_one_letter_code
_entity_poly.pdbx_strand_id
1 'polypeptide(L)'
;MVGLDSCFLIDLYWEDSPRHAAVLKKFNEIAASGQDVCVYYNCFNEFIHVITDKKRFENAFSMEEALSVVDEWRDLENVKILFPDEQSFGRTVAWLSVYKLGRNRLNDTNMAASYVHSGVSSVITANPKDFEIFSELKIIRY
;
A
#
# COMPACT_ATOMS: atom_id res chain seq x y z
N MET A 1 1.42 -9.54 10.86
CA MET A 1 1.69 -8.91 9.54
C MET A 1 0.92 -7.62 9.42
N VAL A 2 1.51 -6.60 8.84
CA VAL A 2 0.88 -5.31 8.55
C VAL A 2 0.90 -5.03 7.05
N GLY A 3 -0.22 -4.56 6.50
CA GLY A 3 -0.31 -4.14 5.11
C GLY A 3 0.10 -2.68 4.93
N LEU A 4 0.71 -2.35 3.80
CA LEU A 4 1.03 -0.98 3.42
C LEU A 4 0.12 -0.53 2.28
N ASP A 5 -0.37 0.70 2.38
CA ASP A 5 -1.03 1.38 1.27
C ASP A 5 0.02 2.03 0.35
N SER A 6 -0.31 2.25 -0.93
CA SER A 6 0.56 2.89 -1.92
C SER A 6 1.08 4.25 -1.49
N CYS A 7 0.25 5.04 -0.78
CA CYS A 7 0.65 6.33 -0.24
C CYS A 7 1.85 6.22 0.72
N PHE A 8 2.01 5.10 1.44
CA PHE A 8 3.17 4.88 2.31
C PHE A 8 4.47 4.85 1.51
N LEU A 9 4.51 4.09 0.41
CA LEU A 9 5.69 4.03 -0.46
C LEU A 9 5.97 5.40 -1.09
N ILE A 10 4.95 6.06 -1.61
CA ILE A 10 5.09 7.38 -2.24
C ILE A 10 5.65 8.40 -1.25
N ASP A 11 5.06 8.52 -0.07
CA ASP A 11 5.52 9.48 0.95
C ASP A 11 6.91 9.15 1.50
N LEU A 12 7.31 7.86 1.50
CA LEU A 12 8.64 7.44 1.95
C LEU A 12 9.76 7.87 0.99
N TYR A 13 9.50 7.87 -0.31
CA TYR A 13 10.50 8.20 -1.34
C TYR A 13 10.35 9.63 -1.90
N TRP A 14 9.26 10.33 -1.57
CA TRP A 14 9.10 11.74 -1.91
C TRP A 14 9.49 12.62 -0.70
N GLU A 15 10.75 13.07 -0.69
CA GLU A 15 11.33 13.84 0.44
C GLU A 15 10.57 15.14 0.75
N ASP A 16 10.00 15.79 -0.26
CA ASP A 16 9.22 17.02 -0.10
C ASP A 16 7.77 16.76 0.37
N SER A 17 7.37 15.51 0.56
CA SER A 17 6.04 15.19 1.11
C SER A 17 5.88 15.78 2.50
N PRO A 18 4.76 16.47 2.79
CA PRO A 18 4.48 16.94 4.15
C PRO A 18 4.35 15.79 5.17
N ARG A 19 4.23 14.54 4.69
CA ARG A 19 4.16 13.34 5.51
C ARG A 19 5.48 12.55 5.57
N HIS A 20 6.53 12.99 4.84
CA HIS A 20 7.79 12.25 4.76
C HIS A 20 8.39 11.92 6.13
N ALA A 21 8.49 12.90 7.02
CA ALA A 21 9.04 12.69 8.37
C ALA A 21 8.21 11.68 9.19
N ALA A 22 6.88 11.71 9.06
CA ALA A 22 5.99 10.80 9.77
C ALA A 22 6.08 9.37 9.22
N VAL A 23 6.10 9.20 7.89
CA VAL A 23 6.23 7.88 7.26
C VAL A 23 7.59 7.27 7.53
N LEU A 24 8.68 8.06 7.49
CA LEU A 24 10.03 7.60 7.81
C LEU A 24 10.13 7.09 9.24
N LYS A 25 9.54 7.83 10.20
CA LYS A 25 9.44 7.37 11.59
C LYS A 25 8.71 6.04 11.67
N LYS A 26 7.56 5.91 11.00
CA LYS A 26 6.77 4.69 10.99
C LYS A 26 7.52 3.52 10.34
N PHE A 27 8.23 3.75 9.26
CA PHE A 27 9.08 2.77 8.61
C PHE A 27 10.16 2.24 9.56
N ASN A 28 10.87 3.14 10.27
CA ASN A 28 11.89 2.76 11.25
C ASN A 28 11.30 1.96 12.43
N GLU A 29 10.10 2.31 12.90
CA GLU A 29 9.39 1.54 13.95
C GLU A 29 9.09 0.10 13.49
N ILE A 30 8.63 -0.07 12.25
CA ILE A 30 8.37 -1.39 11.65
C ILE A 30 9.67 -2.19 11.54
N ALA A 31 10.71 -1.59 10.97
CA ALA A 31 12.01 -2.22 10.81
C ALA A 31 12.60 -2.67 12.15
N ALA A 32 12.54 -1.82 13.18
CA ALA A 32 13.03 -2.14 14.51
C ALA A 32 12.23 -3.23 15.22
N SER A 33 10.94 -3.39 14.88
CA SER A 33 10.09 -4.42 15.49
C SER A 33 10.27 -5.81 14.91
N GLY A 34 10.92 -5.93 13.75
CA GLY A 34 11.01 -7.18 12.98
C GLY A 34 9.65 -7.70 12.49
N GLN A 35 8.65 -6.82 12.42
CA GLN A 35 7.30 -7.19 11.98
C GLN A 35 7.26 -7.47 10.48
N ASP A 36 6.62 -8.58 10.10
CA ASP A 36 6.35 -8.87 8.70
C ASP A 36 5.43 -7.82 8.07
N VAL A 37 5.79 -7.42 6.86
CA VAL A 37 5.08 -6.43 6.05
C VAL A 37 4.47 -7.10 4.83
N CYS A 38 3.25 -6.72 4.49
CA CYS A 38 2.61 -7.12 3.25
C CYS A 38 2.41 -5.90 2.35
N VAL A 39 2.77 -6.05 1.08
CA VAL A 39 2.53 -5.03 0.05
C VAL A 39 1.69 -5.66 -1.05
N TYR A 40 0.53 -5.10 -1.32
CA TYR A 40 -0.27 -5.54 -2.46
C TYR A 40 0.42 -5.08 -3.76
N TYR A 41 0.57 -5.97 -4.73
CA TYR A 41 1.38 -5.72 -5.94
C TYR A 41 1.05 -4.40 -6.64
N ASN A 42 -0.24 -4.00 -6.64
CA ASN A 42 -0.66 -2.77 -7.30
C ASN A 42 -0.18 -1.49 -6.60
N CYS A 43 0.25 -1.58 -5.32
CA CYS A 43 0.91 -0.45 -4.64
C CYS A 43 2.22 -0.08 -5.34
N PHE A 44 2.96 -1.06 -5.85
CA PHE A 44 4.15 -0.79 -6.66
C PHE A 44 3.81 -0.17 -8.02
N ASN A 45 2.75 -0.63 -8.69
CA ASN A 45 2.31 -0.03 -9.94
C ASN A 45 1.94 1.44 -9.73
N GLU A 46 1.21 1.73 -8.67
CA GLU A 46 0.82 3.10 -8.33
C GLU A 46 2.04 3.94 -7.91
N PHE A 47 2.95 3.38 -7.11
CA PHE A 47 4.21 4.03 -6.75
C PHE A 47 4.99 4.43 -8.00
N ILE A 48 5.26 3.49 -8.93
CA ILE A 48 5.98 3.75 -10.17
C ILE A 48 5.27 4.86 -10.97
N HIS A 49 3.96 4.73 -11.15
CA HIS A 49 3.16 5.69 -11.91
C HIS A 49 3.24 7.10 -11.33
N VAL A 50 3.18 7.22 -10.02
CA VAL A 50 3.17 8.53 -9.34
C VAL A 50 4.57 9.11 -9.26
N ILE A 51 5.58 8.35 -8.78
CA ILE A 51 6.92 8.89 -8.50
C ILE A 51 7.68 9.30 -9.77
N THR A 52 7.32 8.72 -10.92
CA THR A 52 7.93 9.06 -12.23
C THR A 52 7.20 10.18 -12.97
N ASP A 53 6.12 10.74 -12.40
CA ASP A 53 5.32 11.80 -13.06
C ASP A 53 6.01 13.17 -12.98
N LYS A 54 6.68 13.55 -14.05
CA LYS A 54 7.38 14.86 -14.21
C LYS A 54 6.44 16.08 -14.16
N LYS A 55 5.13 15.88 -14.29
CA LYS A 55 4.15 16.97 -14.12
C LYS A 55 3.83 17.21 -12.65
N ARG A 56 4.00 16.20 -11.82
CA ARG A 56 3.71 16.24 -10.39
C ARG A 56 4.93 16.59 -9.55
N PHE A 57 6.12 16.14 -9.96
CA PHE A 57 7.36 16.30 -9.22
C PHE A 57 8.44 16.98 -10.09
N GLU A 58 9.05 18.04 -9.57
CA GLU A 58 10.19 18.70 -10.22
C GLU A 58 11.37 17.73 -10.40
N ASN A 59 11.65 16.94 -9.36
CA ASN A 59 12.67 15.90 -9.32
C ASN A 59 12.02 14.51 -9.37
N ALA A 60 11.18 14.25 -10.38
CA ALA A 60 10.58 12.95 -10.56
C ALA A 60 11.65 11.86 -10.80
N PHE A 61 11.43 10.68 -10.25
CA PHE A 61 12.28 9.52 -10.51
C PHE A 61 12.27 9.17 -12.01
N SER A 62 13.41 8.69 -12.51
CA SER A 62 13.42 7.92 -13.75
C SER A 62 12.71 6.58 -13.55
N MET A 63 12.35 5.92 -14.64
CA MET A 63 11.79 4.56 -14.56
C MET A 63 12.80 3.59 -13.92
N GLU A 64 14.09 3.73 -14.23
CA GLU A 64 15.15 2.89 -13.67
C GLU A 64 15.26 3.04 -12.15
N GLU A 65 15.25 4.28 -11.65
CA GLU A 65 15.25 4.54 -10.19
C GLU A 65 14.02 3.96 -9.51
N ALA A 66 12.83 4.13 -10.09
CA ALA A 66 11.60 3.59 -9.51
C ALA A 66 11.60 2.04 -9.48
N LEU A 67 12.12 1.40 -10.52
CA LEU A 67 12.24 -0.07 -10.58
C LEU A 67 13.28 -0.60 -9.59
N SER A 68 14.39 0.12 -9.38
CA SER A 68 15.39 -0.23 -8.36
C SER A 68 14.76 -0.27 -6.96
N VAL A 69 13.92 0.71 -6.64
CA VAL A 69 13.18 0.71 -5.36
C VAL A 69 12.28 -0.52 -5.23
N VAL A 70 11.56 -0.88 -6.30
CA VAL A 70 10.69 -2.06 -6.27
C VAL A 70 11.50 -3.34 -6.04
N ASP A 71 12.65 -3.48 -6.68
CA ASP A 71 13.53 -4.63 -6.50
C ASP A 71 14.10 -4.68 -5.08
N GLU A 72 14.51 -3.54 -4.50
CA GLU A 72 14.93 -3.48 -3.08
C GLU A 72 13.83 -4.01 -2.15
N TRP A 73 12.57 -3.59 -2.34
CA TRP A 73 11.45 -4.07 -1.52
C TRP A 73 11.18 -5.56 -1.70
N ARG A 74 11.38 -6.10 -2.91
CA ARG A 74 11.21 -7.53 -3.20
C ARG A 74 12.27 -8.41 -2.54
N ASP A 75 13.44 -7.85 -2.31
CA ASP A 75 14.59 -8.56 -1.72
C ASP A 75 14.59 -8.55 -0.19
N LEU A 76 13.69 -7.77 0.45
CA LEU A 76 13.56 -7.74 1.90
C LEU A 76 12.90 -9.04 2.42
N GLU A 77 13.58 -9.76 3.31
CA GLU A 77 13.12 -11.04 3.86
C GLU A 77 11.78 -10.95 4.61
N ASN A 78 11.51 -9.81 5.24
CA ASN A 78 10.28 -9.58 6.00
C ASN A 78 9.16 -8.91 5.19
N VAL A 79 9.32 -8.79 3.87
CA VAL A 79 8.32 -8.22 2.96
C VAL A 79 7.69 -9.32 2.12
N LYS A 80 6.38 -9.42 2.16
CA LYS A 80 5.58 -10.32 1.33
C LYS A 80 4.78 -9.53 0.32
N ILE A 81 5.00 -9.79 -0.97
CA ILE A 81 4.16 -9.21 -2.03
C ILE A 81 2.94 -10.10 -2.24
N LEU A 82 1.77 -9.48 -2.16
CA LEU A 82 0.50 -10.16 -2.36
C LEU A 82 -0.07 -9.88 -3.74
N PHE A 83 -0.56 -10.93 -4.36
CA PHE A 83 -1.29 -10.88 -5.63
C PHE A 83 -2.74 -11.33 -5.38
N PRO A 84 -3.71 -10.84 -6.17
CA PRO A 84 -5.07 -11.33 -6.06
C PRO A 84 -5.14 -12.80 -6.51
N ASP A 85 -5.92 -13.57 -5.78
CA ASP A 85 -6.33 -14.92 -6.17
C ASP A 85 -7.85 -14.97 -6.36
N GLU A 86 -8.39 -16.12 -6.71
CA GLU A 86 -9.83 -16.29 -6.95
C GLU A 86 -10.65 -15.94 -5.70
N GLN A 87 -10.18 -16.27 -4.52
CA GLN A 87 -10.91 -16.05 -3.28
C GLN A 87 -10.91 -14.58 -2.87
N SER A 88 -9.76 -13.91 -2.92
CA SER A 88 -9.65 -12.49 -2.66
C SER A 88 -10.41 -11.65 -3.68
N PHE A 89 -10.41 -12.06 -4.96
CA PHE A 89 -11.22 -11.44 -5.99
C PHE A 89 -12.72 -11.63 -5.74
N GLY A 90 -13.16 -12.84 -5.35
CA GLY A 90 -14.55 -13.10 -4.96
C GLY A 90 -15.00 -12.20 -3.81
N ARG A 91 -14.14 -12.01 -2.79
CA ARG A 91 -14.39 -11.06 -1.68
C ARG A 91 -14.50 -9.62 -2.18
N THR A 92 -13.63 -9.21 -3.09
CA THR A 92 -13.69 -7.87 -3.72
C THR A 92 -15.07 -7.62 -4.36
N VAL A 93 -15.53 -8.55 -5.19
CA VAL A 93 -16.83 -8.44 -5.87
C VAL A 93 -17.98 -8.36 -4.84
N ALA A 94 -17.93 -9.21 -3.82
CA ALA A 94 -18.92 -9.20 -2.75
C ALA A 94 -18.94 -7.86 -2.00
N TRP A 95 -17.80 -7.32 -1.62
CA TRP A 95 -17.72 -6.05 -0.89
C TRP A 95 -18.14 -4.84 -1.73
N LEU A 96 -17.73 -4.80 -3.02
CA LEU A 96 -18.19 -3.75 -3.93
C LEU A 96 -19.73 -3.72 -4.00
N SER A 97 -20.37 -4.89 -4.05
CA SER A 97 -21.82 -5.04 -4.12
C SER A 97 -22.49 -4.68 -2.79
N VAL A 98 -22.06 -5.29 -1.69
CA VAL A 98 -22.67 -5.13 -0.36
C VAL A 98 -22.55 -3.71 0.16
N TYR A 99 -21.38 -3.10 0.01
CA TYR A 99 -21.10 -1.74 0.46
C TYR A 99 -21.46 -0.68 -0.61
N LYS A 100 -21.95 -1.09 -1.78
CA LYS A 100 -22.33 -0.20 -2.89
C LYS A 100 -21.20 0.75 -3.29
N LEU A 101 -19.97 0.22 -3.37
CA LEU A 101 -18.79 1.02 -3.68
C LEU A 101 -18.70 1.33 -5.16
N GLY A 102 -18.34 2.57 -5.49
CA GLY A 102 -18.13 3.02 -6.87
C GLY A 102 -16.75 2.64 -7.43
N ARG A 103 -16.57 2.87 -8.73
CA ARG A 103 -15.35 2.53 -9.50
C ARG A 103 -14.04 3.03 -8.85
N ASN A 104 -14.08 4.17 -8.19
CA ASN A 104 -12.90 4.78 -7.56
C ASN A 104 -12.40 3.98 -6.34
N ARG A 105 -13.22 3.06 -5.82
CA ARG A 105 -12.90 2.22 -4.67
C ARG A 105 -12.42 0.82 -5.07
N LEU A 106 -12.32 0.55 -6.38
CA LEU A 106 -11.97 -0.79 -6.88
C LEU A 106 -10.59 -1.25 -6.39
N ASN A 107 -9.58 -0.40 -6.52
CA ASN A 107 -8.20 -0.76 -6.12
C ASN A 107 -8.08 -0.94 -4.61
N ASP A 108 -8.64 -0.02 -3.81
CA ASP A 108 -8.62 -0.12 -2.34
C ASP A 108 -9.36 -1.36 -1.85
N THR A 109 -10.49 -1.71 -2.50
CA THR A 109 -11.25 -2.91 -2.16
C THR A 109 -10.48 -4.18 -2.51
N ASN A 110 -9.82 -4.24 -3.68
CA ASN A 110 -8.96 -5.35 -4.06
C ASN A 110 -7.80 -5.54 -3.06
N MET A 111 -7.15 -4.46 -2.70
CA MET A 111 -6.05 -4.49 -1.73
C MET A 111 -6.55 -4.96 -0.36
N ALA A 112 -7.62 -4.36 0.16
CA ALA A 112 -8.21 -4.74 1.44
C ALA A 112 -8.63 -6.22 1.46
N ALA A 113 -9.29 -6.70 0.40
CA ALA A 113 -9.71 -8.09 0.27
C ALA A 113 -8.52 -9.05 0.25
N SER A 114 -7.44 -8.70 -0.46
CA SER A 114 -6.21 -9.50 -0.51
C SER A 114 -5.50 -9.53 0.84
N TYR A 115 -5.47 -8.41 1.56
CA TYR A 115 -4.91 -8.34 2.91
C TYR A 115 -5.67 -9.25 3.87
N VAL A 116 -6.99 -9.08 3.95
CA VAL A 116 -7.82 -9.91 4.85
C VAL A 116 -7.72 -11.38 4.51
N HIS A 117 -7.76 -11.74 3.22
CA HIS A 117 -7.61 -13.13 2.79
C HIS A 117 -6.26 -13.74 3.20
N SER A 118 -5.19 -12.94 3.17
CA SER A 118 -3.84 -13.37 3.56
C SER A 118 -3.57 -13.29 5.07
N GLY A 119 -4.58 -13.00 5.91
CA GLY A 119 -4.44 -12.91 7.36
C GLY A 119 -3.78 -11.63 7.85
N VAL A 120 -3.68 -10.60 7.01
CA VAL A 120 -3.27 -9.26 7.43
C VAL A 120 -4.41 -8.62 8.21
N SER A 121 -4.14 -8.18 9.43
CA SER A 121 -5.15 -7.62 10.35
C SER A 121 -5.12 -6.10 10.47
N SER A 122 -4.12 -5.45 9.85
CA SER A 122 -3.99 -4.00 9.91
C SER A 122 -3.38 -3.44 8.62
N VAL A 123 -3.74 -2.21 8.28
CA VAL A 123 -3.18 -1.48 7.14
C VAL A 123 -2.67 -0.12 7.60
N ILE A 124 -1.49 0.27 7.11
CA ILE A 124 -0.89 1.59 7.34
C ILE A 124 -1.20 2.47 6.15
N THR A 125 -1.89 3.58 6.40
CA THR A 125 -2.35 4.49 5.34
C THR A 125 -2.44 5.93 5.83
N ALA A 126 -2.23 6.87 4.92
CA ALA A 126 -2.55 8.29 5.09
C ALA A 126 -4.04 8.58 4.80
N ASN A 127 -4.76 7.63 4.16
CA ASN A 127 -6.15 7.77 3.72
C ASN A 127 -7.09 6.80 4.46
N PRO A 128 -7.29 6.92 5.77
CA PRO A 128 -8.06 5.96 6.57
C PRO A 128 -9.47 5.73 6.08
N LYS A 129 -10.13 6.76 5.51
CA LYS A 129 -11.50 6.68 5.00
C LYS A 129 -11.69 5.63 3.91
N ASP A 130 -10.63 5.28 3.21
CA ASP A 130 -10.66 4.27 2.14
C ASP A 130 -10.75 2.85 2.69
N PHE A 131 -10.39 2.65 3.95
CA PHE A 131 -10.31 1.33 4.59
C PHE A 131 -11.25 1.16 5.79
N GLU A 132 -11.77 2.23 6.39
CA GLU A 132 -12.62 2.19 7.59
C GLU A 132 -13.91 1.36 7.41
N ILE A 133 -14.36 1.16 6.17
CA ILE A 133 -15.53 0.34 5.86
C ILE A 133 -15.25 -1.17 6.00
N PHE A 134 -13.99 -1.58 5.94
CA PHE A 134 -13.58 -2.99 6.04
C PHE A 134 -13.26 -3.32 7.48
N SER A 135 -14.25 -3.79 8.23
CA SER A 135 -14.18 -4.00 9.69
C SER A 135 -13.10 -5.00 10.15
N GLU A 136 -12.63 -5.85 9.23
CA GLU A 136 -11.58 -6.83 9.49
C GLU A 136 -10.17 -6.22 9.53
N LEU A 137 -10.01 -4.97 9.06
CA LEU A 137 -8.74 -4.27 9.04
C LEU A 137 -8.68 -3.16 10.09
N LYS A 138 -7.70 -3.24 10.97
CA LYS A 138 -7.35 -2.12 11.84
C LYS A 138 -6.55 -1.08 11.06
N ILE A 139 -6.98 0.18 11.12
CA ILE A 139 -6.30 1.28 10.44
C ILE A 139 -5.21 1.87 11.33
N ILE A 140 -4.00 1.96 10.80
CA ILE A 140 -2.86 2.60 11.43
C ILE A 140 -2.50 3.84 10.59
N ARG A 141 -2.50 5.00 11.22
CA ARG A 141 -2.12 6.28 10.59
C ARG A 141 -0.65 6.59 10.87
N TYR A 142 -0.05 7.40 10.02
CA TYR A 142 1.27 7.99 10.20
C TYR A 142 1.26 9.48 9.93
#